data_61edd72942491f58f24fb6560683b7ed
#
_entry.id   61edd72942491f58f24fb6560683b7ed
#
_cell.length_a   1.000
_cell.length_b   1.000
_cell.length_c   1.000
_cell.angle_alpha   90.00
_cell.angle_beta   90.00
_cell.angle_gamma   90.00
#
_symmetry.space_group_name_H-M   'P 1'
#
loop_
_entity.id
_entity.type
_entity.pdbx_description
1 polymer ?
#
loop_
_entity_poly.entity_id
_entity_poly.type
_entity_poly.pdbx_seq_one_letter_code
_entity_poly.pdbx_strand_id
1 'polypeptide(L)'
;MSEDLMALWNHRNAPVQLKKRILRTVLTEIIIDNEPNSTMHRLRLHWAGGVHTELRVERNKPGQHRHSADRSVIELVSELSKICQDKTVAAILNRLGYKTGQEKTWNASRVAGLRGYHKIAPFQKQDDWITQEEGARELQVSDTVVKRLIRERVLPAKQVVKFAPWIIEKKDLLLPAVQQQVKAARRGGHRLPQIVLGQGQLSLE
;
A
#
# COMPACT_ATOMS: atom_id res chain seq x y z
N MET A 1 -39.90 10.92 -10.54
CA MET A 1 -38.79 11.82 -10.97
C MET A 1 -37.59 11.81 -10.03
N SER A 2 -37.72 11.70 -8.71
CA SER A 2 -36.55 11.71 -7.80
C SER A 2 -35.75 10.40 -7.83
N GLU A 3 -36.40 9.26 -7.95
CA GLU A 3 -35.75 7.94 -7.97
C GLU A 3 -34.88 7.73 -9.23
N ASP A 4 -35.36 8.18 -10.38
CA ASP A 4 -34.62 8.09 -11.63
C ASP A 4 -33.36 8.96 -11.64
N LEU A 5 -33.38 10.13 -10.99
CA LEU A 5 -32.23 10.99 -10.84
C LEU A 5 -31.15 10.40 -9.93
N MET A 6 -31.56 9.75 -8.84
CA MET A 6 -30.64 9.04 -7.93
C MET A 6 -30.04 7.82 -8.62
N ALA A 7 -30.81 7.06 -9.38
CA ALA A 7 -30.31 5.93 -10.16
C ALA A 7 -29.28 6.38 -11.20
N LEU A 8 -29.55 7.45 -11.93
CA LEU A 8 -28.62 8.06 -12.89
C LEU A 8 -27.35 8.60 -12.22
N TRP A 9 -27.49 9.25 -11.05
CA TRP A 9 -26.34 9.79 -10.30
C TRP A 9 -25.40 8.70 -9.81
N ASN A 10 -25.96 7.60 -9.30
CA ASN A 10 -25.22 6.48 -8.73
C ASN A 10 -24.76 5.47 -9.79
N HIS A 11 -25.16 5.63 -11.04
CA HIS A 11 -24.75 4.71 -12.10
C HIS A 11 -23.24 4.73 -12.28
N ARG A 12 -22.60 3.56 -12.24
CA ARG A 12 -21.14 3.37 -12.27
C ARG A 12 -20.46 4.03 -13.47
N ASN A 13 -21.14 4.10 -14.61
CA ASN A 13 -20.63 4.65 -15.87
C ASN A 13 -21.20 6.05 -16.17
N ALA A 14 -21.84 6.74 -15.21
CA ALA A 14 -22.38 8.07 -15.44
C ALA A 14 -21.25 9.08 -15.71
N PRO A 15 -21.20 9.70 -16.93
CA PRO A 15 -20.17 10.68 -17.27
C PRO A 15 -20.21 11.88 -16.32
N VAL A 16 -19.02 12.43 -16.02
CA VAL A 16 -18.91 13.61 -15.13
C VAL A 16 -19.71 14.81 -15.69
N GLN A 17 -19.79 14.94 -17.04
CA GLN A 17 -20.59 15.98 -17.69
C GLN A 17 -22.08 15.85 -17.38
N LEU A 18 -22.61 14.61 -17.34
CA LEU A 18 -24.01 14.37 -16.97
C LEU A 18 -24.26 14.80 -15.52
N LYS A 19 -23.40 14.42 -14.58
CA LYS A 19 -23.50 14.83 -13.18
C LYS A 19 -23.44 16.35 -13.01
N LYS A 20 -22.54 17.02 -13.74
CA LYS A 20 -22.46 18.49 -13.75
C LYS A 20 -23.73 19.14 -14.30
N ARG A 21 -24.33 18.55 -15.35
CA ARG A 21 -25.57 19.04 -15.93
C ARG A 21 -26.73 18.91 -14.96
N ILE A 22 -26.86 17.76 -14.28
CA ILE A 22 -27.85 17.55 -13.24
C ILE A 22 -27.70 18.61 -12.14
N LEU A 23 -26.47 18.81 -11.60
CA LEU A 23 -26.23 19.82 -10.57
C LEU A 23 -26.64 21.22 -11.02
N ARG A 24 -26.31 21.63 -12.23
CA ARG A 24 -26.69 22.94 -12.78
C ARG A 24 -28.20 23.13 -12.97
N THR A 25 -28.95 22.03 -13.11
CA THR A 25 -30.40 22.08 -13.24
C THR A 25 -31.08 22.20 -11.86
N VAL A 26 -30.50 21.54 -10.84
CA VAL A 26 -31.14 21.47 -9.49
C VAL A 26 -30.62 22.53 -8.50
N LEU A 27 -29.45 23.14 -8.79
CA LEU A 27 -28.86 24.20 -7.96
C LEU A 27 -28.97 25.54 -8.65
N THR A 28 -29.45 26.54 -7.89
CA THR A 28 -29.50 27.94 -8.34
C THR A 28 -28.14 28.61 -8.14
N GLU A 29 -27.53 28.44 -6.97
CA GLU A 29 -26.20 28.95 -6.67
C GLU A 29 -25.52 28.18 -5.54
N ILE A 30 -24.22 28.39 -5.38
CA ILE A 30 -23.41 27.87 -4.29
C ILE A 30 -22.62 29.02 -3.71
N ILE A 31 -22.91 29.41 -2.47
CA ILE A 31 -22.16 30.42 -1.74
C ILE A 31 -21.07 29.74 -0.94
N ILE A 32 -19.83 30.21 -1.06
CA ILE A 32 -18.68 29.71 -0.34
C ILE A 32 -18.19 30.75 0.65
N ASP A 33 -18.39 30.49 1.94
CA ASP A 33 -17.90 31.35 3.01
C ASP A 33 -16.54 30.82 3.52
N ASN A 34 -15.57 31.71 3.48
CA ASN A 34 -14.22 31.44 3.97
C ASN A 34 -13.99 32.13 5.30
N GLU A 35 -14.15 31.44 6.41
CA GLU A 35 -13.78 32.00 7.71
C GLU A 35 -12.23 32.13 7.80
N PRO A 36 -11.70 33.31 8.19
CA PRO A 36 -10.29 33.47 8.48
C PRO A 36 -9.86 32.47 9.55
N ASN A 37 -8.73 31.79 9.36
CA ASN A 37 -8.18 30.78 10.26
C ASN A 37 -8.97 29.46 10.40
N SER A 38 -10.03 29.24 9.63
CA SER A 38 -10.72 27.95 9.57
C SER A 38 -10.05 27.01 8.57
N THR A 39 -9.95 25.74 8.90
CA THR A 39 -9.55 24.66 7.98
C THR A 39 -10.71 24.16 7.12
N MET A 40 -11.89 24.75 7.28
CA MET A 40 -13.13 24.36 6.62
C MET A 40 -13.65 25.48 5.72
N HIS A 41 -14.23 25.11 4.60
CA HIS A 41 -15.13 25.95 3.82
C HIS A 41 -16.57 25.69 4.29
N ARG A 42 -17.35 26.74 4.49
CA ARG A 42 -18.80 26.63 4.66
C ARG A 42 -19.42 26.83 3.29
N LEU A 43 -20.13 25.82 2.79
CA LEU A 43 -20.88 25.89 1.53
C LEU A 43 -22.34 26.00 1.84
N ARG A 44 -23.01 27.00 1.24
CA ARG A 44 -24.45 27.14 1.28
C ARG A 44 -24.98 26.87 -0.13
N LEU A 45 -25.70 25.75 -0.28
CA LEU A 45 -26.28 25.31 -1.55
C LEU A 45 -27.72 25.80 -1.64
N HIS A 46 -28.04 26.63 -2.61
CA HIS A 46 -29.39 27.04 -2.90
C HIS A 46 -29.97 26.15 -4.00
N TRP A 47 -30.99 25.39 -3.65
CA TRP A 47 -31.66 24.49 -4.58
C TRP A 47 -32.73 25.22 -5.38
N ALA A 48 -32.96 24.82 -6.61
CA ALA A 48 -34.11 25.26 -7.40
C ALA A 48 -35.38 24.82 -6.68
N GLY A 49 -36.15 25.78 -6.16
CA GLY A 49 -37.32 25.53 -5.30
C GLY A 49 -37.22 26.20 -3.92
N GLY A 50 -36.15 27.00 -3.68
CA GLY A 50 -36.05 27.89 -2.53
C GLY A 50 -35.52 27.24 -1.24
N VAL A 51 -35.20 25.96 -1.25
CA VAL A 51 -34.57 25.26 -0.13
C VAL A 51 -33.04 25.45 -0.17
N HIS A 52 -32.40 25.54 0.97
CA HIS A 52 -30.94 25.61 1.06
C HIS A 52 -30.37 24.53 2.01
N THR A 53 -29.15 24.12 1.74
CA THR A 53 -28.41 23.16 2.56
C THR A 53 -27.04 23.72 2.89
N GLU A 54 -26.62 23.64 4.15
CA GLU A 54 -25.28 24.01 4.58
C GLU A 54 -24.41 22.77 4.67
N LEU A 55 -23.20 22.83 4.09
CA LEU A 55 -22.17 21.82 4.15
C LEU A 55 -20.86 22.44 4.65
N ARG A 56 -20.09 21.67 5.40
CA ARG A 56 -18.70 22.01 5.76
C ARG A 56 -17.77 21.07 5.03
N VAL A 57 -16.83 21.61 4.28
CA VAL A 57 -15.86 20.86 3.48
C VAL A 57 -14.46 21.31 3.88
N GLU A 58 -13.57 20.36 4.12
CA GLU A 58 -12.17 20.68 4.44
C GLU A 58 -11.50 21.44 3.31
N ARG A 59 -10.73 22.48 3.67
CA ARG A 59 -9.88 23.20 2.72
C ARG A 59 -8.75 22.30 2.26
N ASN A 60 -8.50 22.29 0.97
CA ASN A 60 -7.26 21.70 0.47
C ASN A 60 -6.07 22.52 1.00
N LYS A 61 -5.16 21.86 1.70
CA LYS A 61 -3.90 22.49 2.11
C LYS A 61 -3.06 22.85 0.88
N PRO A 62 -2.19 23.87 0.95
CA PRO A 62 -1.23 24.14 -0.12
C PRO A 62 -0.49 22.85 -0.52
N GLY A 63 -0.49 22.53 -1.81
CA GLY A 63 0.07 21.27 -2.32
C GLY A 63 -0.88 20.06 -2.28
N GLN A 64 -2.03 20.15 -1.66
CA GLN A 64 -3.06 19.11 -1.64
C GLN A 64 -4.04 19.35 -2.79
N HIS A 65 -3.76 18.72 -3.94
CA HIS A 65 -4.60 18.82 -5.13
C HIS A 65 -5.50 17.59 -5.25
N ARG A 66 -6.57 17.72 -6.05
CA ARG A 66 -7.43 16.60 -6.47
C ARG A 66 -6.63 15.39 -7.01
N HIS A 67 -5.40 15.61 -7.44
CA HIS A 67 -4.49 14.61 -7.99
C HIS A 67 -3.32 14.27 -7.05
N SER A 68 -3.37 14.67 -5.78
CA SER A 68 -2.38 14.24 -4.80
C SER A 68 -2.53 12.74 -4.53
N ALA A 69 -1.41 12.07 -4.23
CA ALA A 69 -1.46 10.69 -3.80
C ALA A 69 -2.14 10.58 -2.42
N ASP A 70 -2.84 9.49 -2.20
CA ASP A 70 -3.42 9.17 -0.90
C ASP A 70 -2.31 9.08 0.16
N ARG A 71 -2.60 9.51 1.38
CA ARG A 71 -1.66 9.46 2.51
C ARG A 71 -1.15 8.05 2.77
N SER A 72 -2.01 7.05 2.64
CA SER A 72 -1.64 5.64 2.76
C SER A 72 -0.60 5.20 1.73
N VAL A 73 -0.68 5.73 0.50
CA VAL A 73 0.31 5.46 -0.56
C VAL A 73 1.64 6.13 -0.24
N ILE A 74 1.63 7.35 0.31
CA ILE A 74 2.85 8.08 0.68
C ILE A 74 3.58 7.33 1.80
N GLU A 75 2.87 6.91 2.83
CA GLU A 75 3.41 6.12 3.94
C GLU A 75 3.98 4.77 3.43
N LEU A 76 3.25 4.09 2.56
CA LEU A 76 3.70 2.83 1.95
C LEU A 76 4.96 3.01 1.09
N VAL A 77 5.02 4.07 0.27
CA VAL A 77 6.21 4.40 -0.52
C VAL A 77 7.39 4.72 0.40
N SER A 78 7.19 5.43 1.51
CA SER A 78 8.24 5.70 2.48
C SER A 78 8.84 4.42 3.06
N GLU A 79 8.02 3.46 3.46
CA GLU A 79 8.48 2.17 3.99
C GLU A 79 9.15 1.30 2.92
N LEU A 80 8.57 1.22 1.73
CA LEU A 80 9.12 0.43 0.63
C LEU A 80 10.45 1.00 0.10
N SER A 81 10.62 2.33 0.11
CA SER A 81 11.86 2.98 -0.33
C SER A 81 13.06 2.67 0.57
N LYS A 82 12.83 2.19 1.81
CA LYS A 82 13.91 1.72 2.69
C LYS A 82 14.47 0.37 2.26
N ILE A 83 13.71 -0.41 1.51
CA ILE A 83 14.00 -1.83 1.25
C ILE A 83 14.13 -2.20 -0.22
N CYS A 84 13.62 -1.38 -1.14
CA CYS A 84 13.70 -1.67 -2.57
C CYS A 84 13.70 -0.41 -3.45
N GLN A 85 14.20 -0.57 -4.67
CA GLN A 85 14.29 0.48 -5.68
C GLN A 85 12.93 0.92 -6.19
N ASP A 86 12.83 2.13 -6.72
CA ASP A 86 11.60 2.74 -7.26
C ASP A 86 10.88 1.87 -8.29
N LYS A 87 11.61 1.09 -9.10
CA LYS A 87 11.02 0.15 -10.05
C LYS A 87 10.22 -0.95 -9.35
N THR A 88 10.76 -1.49 -8.27
CA THR A 88 10.10 -2.53 -7.46
C THR A 88 8.93 -1.94 -6.68
N VAL A 89 9.10 -0.74 -6.10
CA VAL A 89 8.00 -0.01 -5.43
C VAL A 89 6.83 0.19 -6.39
N ALA A 90 7.08 0.65 -7.62
CA ALA A 90 6.04 0.85 -8.63
C ALA A 90 5.31 -0.47 -8.98
N ALA A 91 6.04 -1.59 -9.10
CA ALA A 91 5.44 -2.89 -9.37
C ALA A 91 4.55 -3.37 -8.20
N ILE A 92 4.97 -3.14 -6.96
CA ILE A 92 4.20 -3.48 -5.75
C ILE A 92 2.91 -2.66 -5.71
N LEU A 93 2.99 -1.33 -5.89
CA LEU A 93 1.83 -0.45 -5.90
C LEU A 93 0.79 -0.86 -6.95
N ASN A 94 1.25 -1.20 -8.16
CA ASN A 94 0.37 -1.65 -9.24
C ASN A 94 -0.30 -2.99 -8.91
N ARG A 95 0.44 -3.95 -8.31
CA ARG A 95 -0.11 -5.24 -7.88
C ARG A 95 -1.12 -5.12 -6.74
N LEU A 96 -0.97 -4.13 -5.88
CA LEU A 96 -1.91 -3.79 -4.83
C LEU A 96 -3.12 -3.01 -5.35
N GLY A 97 -3.13 -2.61 -6.63
CA GLY A 97 -4.23 -1.88 -7.25
C GLY A 97 -4.20 -0.37 -7.04
N TYR A 98 -3.15 0.16 -6.42
CA TYR A 98 -3.03 1.61 -6.24
C TYR A 98 -2.83 2.33 -7.57
N LYS A 99 -3.47 3.47 -7.72
CA LYS A 99 -3.30 4.39 -8.85
C LYS A 99 -2.69 5.71 -8.37
N THR A 100 -2.10 6.46 -9.30
CA THR A 100 -1.70 7.83 -9.02
C THR A 100 -2.95 8.70 -8.84
N GLY A 101 -2.80 9.90 -8.28
CA GLY A 101 -3.91 10.86 -8.21
C GLY A 101 -4.52 11.24 -9.57
N GLN A 102 -3.88 10.89 -10.68
CA GLN A 102 -4.40 11.04 -12.05
C GLN A 102 -4.94 9.72 -12.63
N GLU A 103 -5.26 8.73 -11.79
CA GLU A 103 -5.76 7.41 -12.18
C GLU A 103 -4.80 6.61 -13.09
N LYS A 104 -3.52 6.97 -13.14
CA LYS A 104 -2.49 6.29 -13.94
C LYS A 104 -1.79 5.21 -13.14
N THR A 105 -1.21 4.23 -13.84
CA THR A 105 -0.34 3.21 -13.23
C THR A 105 0.97 3.83 -12.73
N TRP A 106 1.56 3.22 -11.71
CA TRP A 106 2.86 3.61 -11.19
C TRP A 106 4.00 3.13 -12.10
N ASN A 107 5.05 3.95 -12.18
CA ASN A 107 6.34 3.59 -12.76
C ASN A 107 7.46 4.21 -11.91
N ALA A 108 8.71 3.82 -12.15
CA ALA A 108 9.85 4.28 -11.37
C ALA A 108 9.95 5.82 -11.31
N SER A 109 9.74 6.50 -12.44
CA SER A 109 9.81 7.98 -12.50
C SER A 109 8.73 8.65 -11.63
N ARG A 110 7.50 8.11 -11.62
CA ARG A 110 6.42 8.63 -10.78
C ARG A 110 6.67 8.39 -9.28
N VAL A 111 7.26 7.25 -8.93
CA VAL A 111 7.69 6.97 -7.55
C VAL A 111 8.80 7.93 -7.15
N ALA A 112 9.82 8.13 -8.00
CA ALA A 112 10.90 9.09 -7.74
C ALA A 112 10.38 10.52 -7.56
N GLY A 113 9.43 10.95 -8.40
CA GLY A 113 8.77 12.25 -8.30
C GLY A 113 7.99 12.40 -6.98
N LEU A 114 7.23 11.37 -6.57
CA LEU A 114 6.52 11.37 -5.28
C LEU A 114 7.51 11.46 -4.11
N ARG A 115 8.59 10.67 -4.14
CA ARG A 115 9.63 10.70 -3.10
C ARG A 115 10.29 12.07 -3.00
N GLY A 116 10.68 12.66 -4.15
CA GLY A 116 11.28 13.99 -4.18
C GLY A 116 10.36 15.05 -3.57
N TYR A 117 9.07 15.03 -3.92
CA TYR A 117 8.09 15.97 -3.38
C TYR A 117 7.91 15.83 -1.85
N HIS A 118 7.87 14.61 -1.35
CA HIS A 118 7.70 14.31 0.09
C HIS A 118 9.02 14.17 0.86
N LYS A 119 10.17 14.47 0.24
CA LYS A 119 11.52 14.37 0.84
C LYS A 119 11.85 12.98 1.40
N ILE A 120 11.34 11.93 0.75
CA ILE A 120 11.63 10.54 1.07
C ILE A 120 12.96 10.15 0.42
N ALA A 121 13.91 9.63 1.22
CA ALA A 121 15.22 9.22 0.72
C ALA A 121 15.12 8.08 -0.32
N PRO A 122 16.01 8.04 -1.33
CA PRO A 122 16.10 6.89 -2.23
C PRO A 122 16.58 5.64 -1.49
N PHE A 123 16.27 4.48 -2.07
CA PHE A 123 16.77 3.21 -1.57
C PHE A 123 18.31 3.20 -1.51
N GLN A 124 18.81 2.87 -0.33
CA GLN A 124 20.22 2.56 -0.09
C GLN A 124 20.30 1.20 0.57
N LYS A 125 21.00 0.27 -0.09
CA LYS A 125 21.13 -1.07 0.45
C LYS A 125 22.00 -1.04 1.70
N GLN A 126 21.51 -1.65 2.77
CA GLN A 126 22.25 -1.88 4.01
C GLN A 126 22.83 -3.29 3.98
N ASP A 127 23.94 -3.51 4.68
CA ASP A 127 24.66 -4.79 4.66
C ASP A 127 24.19 -5.79 5.71
N ASP A 128 23.29 -5.40 6.62
CA ASP A 128 22.81 -6.19 7.75
C ASP A 128 21.67 -7.14 7.37
N TRP A 129 21.00 -6.91 6.24
CA TRP A 129 19.93 -7.75 5.74
C TRP A 129 20.05 -8.05 4.25
N ILE A 130 19.37 -9.10 3.83
CA ILE A 130 19.31 -9.55 2.45
C ILE A 130 17.88 -9.88 2.03
N THR A 131 17.64 -9.89 0.73
CA THR A 131 16.39 -10.37 0.15
C THR A 131 16.34 -11.89 0.11
N GLN A 132 15.15 -12.46 -0.10
CA GLN A 132 14.98 -13.90 -0.28
C GLN A 132 15.85 -14.47 -1.40
N GLU A 133 15.95 -13.77 -2.55
CA GLU A 133 16.79 -14.22 -3.68
C GLU A 133 18.29 -14.20 -3.33
N GLU A 134 18.72 -13.20 -2.59
CA GLU A 134 20.12 -13.12 -2.11
C GLU A 134 20.40 -14.20 -1.07
N GLY A 135 19.47 -14.44 -0.16
CA GLY A 135 19.56 -15.53 0.82
C GLY A 135 19.63 -16.91 0.15
N ALA A 136 18.88 -17.11 -0.94
CA ALA A 136 18.96 -18.34 -1.71
C ALA A 136 20.35 -18.55 -2.34
N ARG A 137 20.95 -17.48 -2.87
CA ARG A 137 22.33 -17.50 -3.42
C ARG A 137 23.37 -17.75 -2.33
N GLU A 138 23.25 -17.07 -1.19
CA GLU A 138 24.20 -17.20 -0.08
C GLU A 138 24.13 -18.59 0.56
N LEU A 139 22.93 -19.12 0.73
CA LEU A 139 22.71 -20.47 1.21
C LEU A 139 22.93 -21.56 0.12
N GLN A 140 23.21 -21.20 -1.13
CA GLN A 140 23.38 -22.12 -2.27
C GLN A 140 22.20 -23.12 -2.40
N VAL A 141 20.98 -22.63 -2.26
CA VAL A 141 19.75 -23.41 -2.42
C VAL A 141 18.80 -22.68 -3.37
N SER A 142 17.75 -23.37 -3.82
CA SER A 142 16.73 -22.74 -4.64
C SER A 142 15.88 -21.76 -3.84
N ASP A 143 15.33 -20.75 -4.52
CA ASP A 143 14.38 -19.78 -3.96
C ASP A 143 13.16 -20.46 -3.29
N THR A 144 12.73 -21.61 -3.84
CA THR A 144 11.66 -22.44 -3.29
C THR A 144 11.99 -22.99 -1.90
N VAL A 145 13.26 -23.35 -1.65
CA VAL A 145 13.71 -23.83 -0.35
C VAL A 145 13.66 -22.70 0.67
N VAL A 146 14.16 -21.50 0.32
CA VAL A 146 14.10 -20.34 1.23
C VAL A 146 12.65 -19.95 1.53
N LYS A 147 11.76 -19.93 0.53
CA LYS A 147 10.32 -19.70 0.74
C LYS A 147 9.70 -20.71 1.71
N ARG A 148 10.11 -21.98 1.60
CA ARG A 148 9.64 -23.01 2.51
C ARG A 148 10.12 -22.75 3.94
N LEU A 149 11.40 -22.43 4.13
CA LEU A 149 11.98 -22.13 5.45
C LEU A 149 11.29 -20.92 6.12
N ILE A 150 10.98 -19.90 5.34
CA ILE A 150 10.22 -18.72 5.82
C ILE A 150 8.79 -19.13 6.22
N ARG A 151 8.10 -19.89 5.38
CA ARG A 151 6.73 -20.35 5.62
C ARG A 151 6.63 -21.25 6.85
N GLU A 152 7.61 -22.12 7.05
CA GLU A 152 7.73 -23.02 8.19
C GLU A 152 8.27 -22.33 9.45
N ARG A 153 8.54 -21.01 9.38
CA ARG A 153 9.09 -20.20 10.48
C ARG A 153 10.45 -20.68 11.00
N VAL A 154 11.19 -21.46 10.23
CA VAL A 154 12.57 -21.86 10.54
C VAL A 154 13.53 -20.71 10.27
N LEU A 155 13.31 -19.97 9.19
CA LEU A 155 14.07 -18.77 8.85
C LEU A 155 13.21 -17.54 9.16
N PRO A 156 13.58 -16.72 10.15
CA PRO A 156 12.90 -15.46 10.45
C PRO A 156 13.00 -14.52 9.25
N ALA A 157 11.88 -13.96 8.84
CA ALA A 157 11.83 -12.98 7.77
C ALA A 157 10.67 -12.02 7.96
N LYS A 158 10.81 -10.79 7.49
CA LYS A 158 9.79 -9.73 7.57
C LYS A 158 9.36 -9.34 6.16
N GLN A 159 8.09 -9.03 5.99
CA GLN A 159 7.54 -8.49 4.74
C GLN A 159 6.67 -7.28 5.09
N VAL A 160 7.01 -6.12 4.54
CA VAL A 160 6.33 -4.86 4.84
C VAL A 160 4.88 -4.90 4.38
N VAL A 161 4.64 -5.42 3.18
CA VAL A 161 3.32 -5.55 2.58
C VAL A 161 3.33 -6.72 1.59
N LYS A 162 2.17 -7.25 1.27
CA LYS A 162 2.02 -8.27 0.23
C LYS A 162 2.74 -7.86 -1.06
N PHE A 163 3.46 -8.80 -1.68
CA PHE A 163 4.30 -8.61 -2.87
C PHE A 163 5.61 -7.83 -2.66
N ALA A 164 5.88 -7.28 -1.48
CA ALA A 164 7.19 -6.73 -1.17
C ALA A 164 8.23 -7.85 -1.02
N PRO A 165 9.52 -7.56 -1.23
CA PRO A 165 10.58 -8.52 -0.92
C PRO A 165 10.54 -8.96 0.55
N TRP A 166 10.83 -10.23 0.79
CA TRP A 166 11.12 -10.71 2.12
C TRP A 166 12.50 -10.21 2.55
N ILE A 167 12.59 -9.70 3.77
CA ILE A 167 13.79 -9.18 4.39
C ILE A 167 14.24 -10.21 5.43
N ILE A 168 15.48 -10.66 5.30
CA ILE A 168 16.12 -11.65 6.15
C ILE A 168 17.35 -11.00 6.75
N GLU A 169 17.51 -11.02 8.06
CA GLU A 169 18.74 -10.58 8.70
C GLU A 169 19.86 -11.59 8.43
N LYS A 170 21.03 -11.13 8.01
CA LYS A 170 22.14 -12.04 7.65
C LYS A 170 22.53 -12.98 8.78
N LYS A 171 22.44 -12.50 10.04
CA LYS A 171 22.71 -13.35 11.21
C LYS A 171 21.78 -14.56 11.30
N ASP A 172 20.53 -14.44 10.81
CA ASP A 172 19.54 -15.51 10.91
C ASP A 172 19.85 -16.68 9.96
N LEU A 173 20.65 -16.44 8.90
CA LEU A 173 21.14 -17.52 8.04
C LEU A 173 22.05 -18.49 8.78
N LEU A 174 22.73 -18.02 9.84
CA LEU A 174 23.65 -18.82 10.63
C LEU A 174 22.98 -19.65 11.73
N LEU A 175 21.67 -19.50 11.92
CA LEU A 175 20.93 -20.27 12.93
C LEU A 175 21.10 -21.77 12.69
N PRO A 176 21.37 -22.56 13.74
CA PRO A 176 21.60 -24.02 13.62
C PRO A 176 20.45 -24.74 12.91
N ALA A 177 19.20 -24.37 13.21
CA ALA A 177 18.03 -24.93 12.57
C ALA A 177 18.00 -24.67 11.05
N VAL A 178 18.35 -23.46 10.60
CA VAL A 178 18.42 -23.07 9.20
C VAL A 178 19.51 -23.90 8.51
N GLN A 179 20.72 -23.95 9.08
CA GLN A 179 21.85 -24.69 8.52
C GLN A 179 21.58 -26.20 8.41
N GLN A 180 20.91 -26.79 9.38
CA GLN A 180 20.51 -28.18 9.34
C GLN A 180 19.54 -28.47 8.19
N GLN A 181 18.53 -27.62 8.02
CA GLN A 181 17.54 -27.74 6.97
C GLN A 181 18.15 -27.52 5.57
N VAL A 182 19.06 -26.55 5.45
CA VAL A 182 19.81 -26.30 4.22
C VAL A 182 20.68 -27.51 3.83
N LYS A 183 21.40 -28.09 4.80
CA LYS A 183 22.19 -29.30 4.57
C LYS A 183 21.33 -30.50 4.10
N ALA A 184 20.15 -30.65 4.70
CA ALA A 184 19.22 -31.72 4.29
C ALA A 184 18.66 -31.45 2.87
N ALA A 185 18.31 -30.17 2.54
CA ALA A 185 17.86 -29.81 1.21
C ALA A 185 18.92 -30.01 0.12
N ARG A 186 20.21 -29.72 0.40
CA ARG A 186 21.34 -29.95 -0.53
C ARG A 186 21.59 -31.42 -0.80
N ARG A 187 21.30 -32.33 0.15
CA ARG A 187 21.45 -33.77 0.00
C ARG A 187 20.35 -34.46 -0.81
N GLY A 188 19.42 -33.69 -1.39
CA GLY A 188 18.32 -34.22 -2.20
C GLY A 188 17.21 -34.92 -1.42
N GLY A 189 17.15 -34.69 -0.11
CA GLY A 189 16.13 -35.27 0.77
C GLY A 189 14.74 -34.67 0.52
N HIS A 190 13.88 -35.37 -0.18
CA HIS A 190 12.45 -35.13 -0.21
C HIS A 190 11.88 -35.55 1.16
N ARG A 191 11.23 -34.62 1.86
CA ARG A 191 10.63 -34.67 3.20
C ARG A 191 11.61 -34.58 4.37
N LEU A 192 11.60 -33.40 4.95
CA LEU A 192 12.14 -33.19 6.29
C LEU A 192 11.09 -33.62 7.31
N PRO A 193 11.47 -34.26 8.43
CA PRO A 193 10.54 -34.54 9.52
C PRO A 193 9.97 -33.24 10.06
N GLN A 194 8.65 -33.18 10.25
CA GLN A 194 8.01 -32.11 11.00
C GLN A 194 8.61 -32.11 12.41
N ILE A 195 9.24 -31.01 12.80
CA ILE A 195 9.58 -30.79 14.19
C ILE A 195 8.26 -30.52 14.90
N VAL A 196 7.70 -31.53 15.52
CA VAL A 196 6.60 -31.39 16.47
C VAL A 196 7.18 -30.61 17.65
N LEU A 197 6.87 -29.30 17.72
CA LEU A 197 7.06 -28.53 18.95
C LEU A 197 6.17 -29.20 19.99
N GLY A 198 6.78 -29.83 20.98
CA GLY A 198 6.09 -30.53 22.06
C GLY A 198 5.05 -29.61 22.69
N GLN A 199 3.80 -30.02 22.63
CA GLN A 199 2.74 -29.47 23.43
C GLN A 199 3.07 -29.80 24.89
N GLY A 200 3.57 -28.82 25.64
CA GLY A 200 3.60 -28.88 27.09
C GLY A 200 2.16 -28.96 27.60
N GLN A 201 1.72 -30.15 27.94
CA GLN A 201 0.53 -30.34 28.74
C GLN A 201 0.73 -29.69 30.08
N LEU A 202 0.04 -28.58 30.34
CA LEU A 202 -0.20 -28.07 31.67
C LEU A 202 -1.30 -28.95 32.26
N SER A 203 -0.91 -29.91 33.11
CA SER A 203 -1.81 -30.57 34.03
C SER A 203 -2.14 -29.58 35.16
N LEU A 204 -3.38 -29.19 35.29
CA LEU A 204 -3.93 -28.55 36.48
C LEU A 204 -4.38 -29.65 37.41
N GLU A 205 -3.75 -29.76 38.58
CA GLU A 205 -4.35 -30.25 39.79
C GLU A 205 -4.81 -29.06 40.65
#